data_debf2d9570ebfde0e6b306e37d86d93c
#
_entry.id   debf2d9570ebfde0e6b306e37d86d93c
#
_cell.length_a   1.000
_cell.length_b   1.000
_cell.length_c   1.000
_cell.angle_alpha   90.00
_cell.angle_beta   90.00
_cell.angle_gamma   90.00
#
_symmetry.space_group_name_H-M   'P 1'
#
loop_
_entity.id
_entity.type
_entity.pdbx_description
1 polymer ?
#
loop_
_entity_poly.entity_id
_entity_poly.type
_entity_poly.pdbx_seq_one_letter_code
_entity_poly.pdbx_strand_id
1 'polypeptide(L)'
;LQPKKNIMAGNITFTMIKPDAVEANNIGPILAKINQSGFKIVAMKYMKLSAETAGKFYEVHKERPFYGELVSYMSGGPIVAAVLEKTNAVAEYRTLIGATDPTKADEGTIRKLFAKSIAANAVHGSDSDENANIEANFFFSQIERF
;
A
#
# COMPACT_ATOMS: atom_id res chain seq x y z
N LEU A 1 -25.43 11.55 -11.54
CA LEU A 1 -25.02 11.85 -11.34
C LEU A 1 -24.40 12.53 -10.59
N GLN A 2 -24.07 12.85 -10.14
CA GLN A 2 -23.68 13.53 -9.44
C GLN A 2 -22.98 13.45 -8.31
N PRO A 3 -22.85 14.10 -7.66
CA PRO A 3 -21.98 14.26 -6.53
C PRO A 3 -21.67 12.96 -5.89
N LYS A 4 -22.29 12.00 -6.33
CA LYS A 4 -22.00 10.76 -5.76
C LYS A 4 -20.64 10.32 -6.02
N LYS A 5 -19.94 10.90 -6.94
CA LYS A 5 -18.59 10.53 -7.08
C LYS A 5 -17.80 10.99 -5.91
N ASN A 6 -18.20 12.02 -5.23
CA ASN A 6 -17.52 12.42 -4.01
C ASN A 6 -17.72 11.40 -2.92
N ILE A 7 -18.90 10.78 -2.93
CA ILE A 7 -19.18 9.72 -1.98
C ILE A 7 -18.26 8.55 -2.20
N MET A 8 -17.97 8.28 -3.47
CA MET A 8 -17.11 7.16 -3.80
C MET A 8 -15.64 7.40 -3.42
N ALA A 9 -15.23 8.67 -3.29
CA ALA A 9 -13.82 8.99 -3.07
C ALA A 9 -13.26 8.36 -1.81
N GLY A 10 -14.07 8.20 -0.77
CA GLY A 10 -13.59 7.62 0.48
C GLY A 10 -13.59 6.10 0.53
N ASN A 11 -13.88 5.45 -0.59
CA ASN A 11 -14.09 4.01 -0.62
C ASN A 11 -12.92 3.21 -1.18
N ILE A 12 -11.83 3.86 -1.59
CA ILE A 12 -10.66 3.11 -2.06
C ILE A 12 -9.42 3.53 -1.28
N THR A 13 -8.45 2.62 -1.23
CA THR A 13 -7.11 2.91 -0.75
C THR A 13 -6.12 2.15 -1.62
N PHE A 14 -4.88 2.60 -1.63
CA PHE A 14 -3.82 1.94 -2.38
C PHE A 14 -2.85 1.28 -1.41
N THR A 15 -2.41 0.09 -1.74
CA THR A 15 -1.42 -0.62 -0.94
C THR A 15 -0.34 -1.20 -1.83
N MET A 16 0.84 -1.41 -1.24
CA MET A 16 1.88 -2.23 -1.83
C MET A 16 2.34 -3.21 -0.76
N ILE A 17 2.52 -4.47 -1.16
CA ILE A 17 3.26 -5.41 -0.34
C ILE A 17 4.71 -5.23 -0.74
N LYS A 18 5.54 -4.81 0.21
CA LYS A 18 6.91 -4.36 -0.06
C LYS A 18 7.87 -5.52 -0.25
N PRO A 19 9.06 -5.28 -0.82
CA PRO A 19 9.99 -6.37 -1.12
C PRO A 19 10.34 -7.26 0.06
N ASP A 20 10.43 -6.71 1.28
CA ASP A 20 10.75 -7.52 2.45
C ASP A 20 9.69 -8.60 2.71
N ALA A 21 8.41 -8.22 2.59
CA ALA A 21 7.32 -9.16 2.84
C ALA A 21 7.17 -10.15 1.68
N VAL A 22 7.45 -9.71 0.45
CA VAL A 22 7.43 -10.61 -0.70
C VAL A 22 8.51 -11.67 -0.55
N GLU A 23 9.72 -11.24 -0.20
CA GLU A 23 10.84 -12.16 -0.02
C GLU A 23 10.58 -13.17 1.10
N ALA A 24 9.87 -12.75 2.13
CA ALA A 24 9.53 -13.62 3.26
C ALA A 24 8.34 -14.55 2.96
N ASN A 25 7.83 -14.54 1.72
CA ASN A 25 6.70 -15.36 1.29
C ASN A 25 5.40 -15.03 2.01
N ASN A 26 5.20 -13.74 2.30
CA ASN A 26 4.02 -13.28 3.03
C ASN A 26 2.94 -12.66 2.15
N ILE A 27 3.04 -12.81 0.81
CA ILE A 27 1.99 -12.28 -0.07
C ILE A 27 0.65 -12.91 0.29
N GLY A 28 0.59 -14.24 0.35
CA GLY A 28 -0.66 -14.95 0.64
C GLY A 28 -1.26 -14.58 1.99
N PRO A 29 -0.49 -14.69 3.08
CA PRO A 29 -1.00 -14.32 4.40
C PRO A 29 -1.49 -12.88 4.49
N ILE A 30 -0.78 -11.93 3.86
CA ILE A 30 -1.19 -10.53 3.88
C ILE A 30 -2.49 -10.33 3.10
N LEU A 31 -2.60 -10.90 1.90
CA LEU A 31 -3.81 -10.80 1.11
C LEU A 31 -5.01 -11.45 1.82
N ALA A 32 -4.78 -12.58 2.48
CA ALA A 32 -5.84 -13.23 3.25
C ALA A 32 -6.35 -12.31 4.36
N LYS A 33 -5.42 -11.66 5.07
CA LYS A 33 -5.78 -10.75 6.14
C LYS A 33 -6.61 -9.58 5.62
N ILE A 34 -6.22 -9.06 4.45
CA ILE A 34 -6.92 -7.96 3.80
C ILE A 34 -8.36 -8.36 3.47
N ASN A 35 -8.54 -9.50 2.80
CA ASN A 35 -9.87 -9.96 2.43
C ASN A 35 -10.72 -10.30 3.65
N GLN A 36 -10.13 -10.95 4.65
CA GLN A 36 -10.85 -11.31 5.87
C GLN A 36 -11.31 -10.09 6.65
N SER A 37 -10.66 -8.96 6.44
CA SER A 37 -11.02 -7.71 7.11
C SER A 37 -12.06 -6.89 6.34
N GLY A 38 -12.61 -7.45 5.26
CA GLY A 38 -13.71 -6.83 4.54
C GLY A 38 -13.31 -6.00 3.34
N PHE A 39 -12.03 -5.99 2.96
CA PHE A 39 -11.59 -5.26 1.78
C PHE A 39 -11.74 -6.12 0.54
N LYS A 40 -12.28 -5.52 -0.53
CA LYS A 40 -12.30 -6.14 -1.84
C LYS A 40 -11.07 -5.67 -2.61
N ILE A 41 -10.38 -6.60 -3.26
CA ILE A 41 -9.26 -6.26 -4.13
C ILE A 41 -9.85 -5.97 -5.51
N VAL A 42 -9.74 -4.73 -5.97
CA VAL A 42 -10.32 -4.33 -7.26
C VAL A 42 -9.27 -4.17 -8.35
N ALA A 43 -7.99 -4.18 -8.01
CA ALA A 43 -6.89 -4.17 -8.97
C ALA A 43 -5.65 -4.71 -8.27
N MET A 44 -4.80 -5.44 -9.01
CA MET A 44 -3.60 -6.00 -8.40
C MET A 44 -2.57 -6.31 -9.48
N LYS A 45 -1.29 -6.01 -9.17
CA LYS A 45 -0.16 -6.32 -10.05
C LYS A 45 1.02 -6.82 -9.23
N TYR A 46 1.67 -7.86 -9.72
CA TYR A 46 2.94 -8.34 -9.20
C TYR A 46 4.02 -7.81 -10.12
N MET A 47 4.99 -7.05 -9.60
CA MET A 47 5.95 -6.37 -10.46
C MET A 47 7.21 -5.98 -9.69
N LYS A 48 8.26 -5.66 -10.43
CA LYS A 48 9.47 -5.10 -9.84
C LYS A 48 9.62 -3.69 -10.37
N LEU A 49 9.75 -2.71 -9.47
CA LEU A 49 9.91 -1.32 -9.87
C LEU A 49 11.35 -1.05 -10.32
N SER A 50 11.51 -0.21 -11.35
CA SER A 50 12.81 0.35 -11.62
C SER A 50 13.10 1.45 -10.60
N ALA A 51 14.36 1.80 -10.44
CA ALA A 51 14.72 2.91 -9.55
C ALA A 51 14.05 4.20 -10.00
N GLU A 52 13.93 4.40 -11.31
CA GLU A 52 13.28 5.60 -11.86
C GLU A 52 11.80 5.65 -11.46
N THR A 53 11.08 4.55 -11.62
CA THR A 53 9.66 4.50 -11.28
C THR A 53 9.45 4.65 -9.78
N ALA A 54 10.27 3.98 -8.97
CA ALA A 54 10.19 4.12 -7.52
C ALA A 54 10.46 5.57 -7.11
N GLY A 55 11.44 6.21 -7.74
CA GLY A 55 11.76 7.60 -7.48
C GLY A 55 10.59 8.53 -7.77
N LYS A 56 9.86 8.27 -8.85
CA LYS A 56 8.69 9.08 -9.20
C LYS A 56 7.56 8.89 -8.20
N PHE A 57 7.33 7.67 -7.77
CA PHE A 57 6.27 7.40 -6.80
C PHE A 57 6.54 8.11 -5.47
N TYR A 58 7.80 8.13 -5.05
CA TYR A 58 8.19 8.76 -3.78
C TYR A 58 8.74 10.17 -3.94
N GLU A 59 8.47 10.83 -5.07
CA GLU A 59 9.05 12.13 -5.40
C GLU A 59 8.75 13.20 -4.35
N VAL A 60 7.63 13.11 -3.66
CA VAL A 60 7.27 14.04 -2.59
C VAL A 60 8.29 14.01 -1.46
N HIS A 61 9.08 12.93 -1.34
CA HIS A 61 10.11 12.79 -0.32
C HIS A 61 11.53 13.07 -0.85
N LYS A 62 11.63 13.58 -2.08
CA LYS A 62 12.91 13.72 -2.78
C LYS A 62 13.97 14.50 -2.00
N GLU A 63 13.54 15.46 -1.18
CA GLU A 63 14.48 16.26 -0.38
C GLU A 63 14.79 15.66 0.99
N ARG A 64 14.20 14.52 1.32
CA ARG A 64 14.43 13.89 2.61
C ARG A 64 15.69 13.03 2.58
N PRO A 65 16.43 12.98 3.72
CA PRO A 65 17.67 12.18 3.76
C PRO A 65 17.46 10.71 3.44
N PHE A 66 16.29 10.14 3.76
CA PHE A 66 16.01 8.73 3.54
C PHE A 66 15.60 8.39 2.12
N TYR A 67 15.45 9.40 1.23
CA TYR A 67 14.90 9.17 -0.11
C TYR A 67 15.67 8.12 -0.91
N GLY A 68 17.01 8.26 -0.94
CA GLY A 68 17.84 7.33 -1.72
C GLY A 68 17.71 5.90 -1.26
N GLU A 69 17.72 5.68 0.05
CA GLU A 69 17.57 4.34 0.61
C GLU A 69 16.19 3.77 0.34
N LEU A 70 15.15 4.61 0.43
CA LEU A 70 13.78 4.19 0.15
C LEU A 70 13.63 3.74 -1.30
N VAL A 71 14.16 4.52 -2.24
CA VAL A 71 14.10 4.20 -3.66
C VAL A 71 14.85 2.89 -3.93
N SER A 72 16.04 2.74 -3.37
CA SER A 72 16.84 1.54 -3.54
C SER A 72 16.12 0.31 -2.98
N TYR A 73 15.54 0.45 -1.79
CA TYR A 73 14.80 -0.64 -1.15
C TYR A 73 13.58 -1.04 -1.98
N MET A 74 12.78 -0.07 -2.41
CA MET A 74 11.54 -0.38 -3.13
C MET A 74 11.77 -0.90 -4.54
N SER A 75 12.93 -0.62 -5.13
CA SER A 75 13.28 -1.14 -6.45
C SER A 75 14.16 -2.39 -6.37
N GLY A 76 14.48 -2.86 -5.17
CA GLY A 76 15.40 -3.98 -4.97
C GLY A 76 14.80 -5.36 -5.12
N GLY A 77 13.48 -5.48 -5.21
CA GLY A 77 12.82 -6.77 -5.37
C GLY A 77 11.38 -6.59 -5.78
N PRO A 78 10.67 -7.70 -6.08
CA PRO A 78 9.27 -7.62 -6.49
C PRO A 78 8.37 -7.07 -5.39
N ILE A 79 7.27 -6.47 -5.82
CA ILE A 79 6.21 -5.96 -4.94
C ILE A 79 4.87 -6.43 -5.48
N VAL A 80 3.83 -6.31 -4.64
CA VAL A 80 2.45 -6.45 -5.10
C VAL A 80 1.78 -5.10 -4.87
N ALA A 81 1.30 -4.48 -5.95
CA ALA A 81 0.52 -3.23 -5.87
C ALA A 81 -0.95 -3.59 -5.99
N ALA A 82 -1.80 -2.94 -5.21
CA ALA A 82 -3.23 -3.25 -5.25
C ALA A 82 -4.07 -2.04 -4.87
N VAL A 83 -5.28 -1.97 -5.47
CA VAL A 83 -6.31 -1.03 -5.06
C VAL A 83 -7.36 -1.82 -4.30
N LEU A 84 -7.70 -1.33 -3.13
CA LEU A 84 -8.64 -1.98 -2.22
C LEU A 84 -9.88 -1.12 -2.06
N GLU A 85 -11.03 -1.77 -1.92
CA GLU A 85 -12.30 -1.07 -1.78
C GLU A 85 -13.01 -1.50 -0.51
N LYS A 86 -13.45 -0.51 0.25
CA LYS A 86 -14.23 -0.70 1.48
C LYS A 86 -14.74 0.67 1.88
N THR A 87 -15.89 0.74 2.54
CA THR A 87 -16.37 2.02 3.07
C THR A 87 -15.30 2.58 4.00
N ASN A 88 -14.95 3.86 3.82
CA ASN A 88 -13.92 4.54 4.61
C ASN A 88 -12.57 3.82 4.54
N ALA A 89 -12.19 3.46 3.32
CA ALA A 89 -11.08 2.54 3.07
C ALA A 89 -9.74 3.01 3.65
N VAL A 90 -9.39 4.29 3.49
CA VAL A 90 -8.09 4.77 3.94
C VAL A 90 -7.94 4.58 5.45
N ALA A 91 -8.91 5.07 6.23
CA ALA A 91 -8.83 4.98 7.69
C ALA A 91 -8.89 3.52 8.15
N GLU A 92 -9.78 2.72 7.54
CA GLU A 92 -9.92 1.32 7.92
C GLU A 92 -8.67 0.52 7.61
N TYR A 93 -8.03 0.82 6.48
CA TYR A 93 -6.80 0.10 6.13
C TYR A 93 -5.63 0.49 7.01
N ARG A 94 -5.53 1.77 7.37
CA ARG A 94 -4.47 2.21 8.28
C ARG A 94 -4.60 1.53 9.64
N THR A 95 -5.83 1.31 10.11
CA THR A 95 -6.05 0.54 11.33
C THR A 95 -5.60 -0.91 11.15
N LEU A 96 -5.92 -1.51 10.02
CA LEU A 96 -5.55 -2.91 9.75
C LEU A 96 -4.05 -3.10 9.67
N ILE A 97 -3.33 -2.18 9.03
CA ILE A 97 -1.88 -2.35 8.88
C ILE A 97 -1.11 -2.00 10.14
N GLY A 98 -1.62 -1.09 10.96
CA GLY A 98 -1.00 -0.75 12.24
C GLY A 98 0.06 0.32 12.13
N ALA A 99 0.68 0.64 13.26
CA ALA A 99 1.70 1.68 13.34
C ALA A 99 2.90 1.37 12.46
N THR A 100 3.53 2.44 11.95
CA THR A 100 4.72 2.33 11.09
C THR A 100 5.83 1.52 11.78
N ASP A 101 6.01 1.73 13.08
CA ASP A 101 6.96 0.94 13.88
C ASP A 101 6.25 -0.32 14.35
N PRO A 102 6.68 -1.51 13.89
CA PRO A 102 5.99 -2.75 14.27
C PRO A 102 6.02 -3.03 15.76
N THR A 103 6.99 -2.49 16.49
CA THR A 103 7.02 -2.69 17.95
C THR A 103 5.90 -1.93 18.65
N LYS A 104 5.35 -0.91 18.00
CA LYS A 104 4.26 -0.10 18.53
C LYS A 104 2.91 -0.43 17.90
N ALA A 105 2.90 -1.35 16.95
CA ALA A 105 1.67 -1.74 16.26
C ALA A 105 0.85 -2.65 17.15
N ASP A 106 -0.49 -2.51 17.08
CA ASP A 106 -1.39 -3.32 17.87
C ASP A 106 -1.35 -4.78 17.43
N GLU A 107 -1.67 -5.69 18.35
CA GLU A 107 -1.75 -7.10 18.05
C GLU A 107 -2.75 -7.35 16.93
N GLY A 108 -2.40 -8.28 16.03
CA GLY A 108 -3.27 -8.63 14.92
C GLY A 108 -3.14 -7.76 13.70
N THR A 109 -2.40 -6.65 13.78
CA THR A 109 -2.18 -5.81 12.59
C THR A 109 -1.16 -6.44 11.68
N ILE A 110 -1.20 -6.03 10.40
CA ILE A 110 -0.28 -6.58 9.40
C ILE A 110 1.18 -6.30 9.80
N ARG A 111 1.47 -5.08 10.23
CA ARG A 111 2.86 -4.76 10.59
C ARG A 111 3.32 -5.48 11.84
N LYS A 112 2.42 -5.68 12.81
CA LYS A 112 2.80 -6.46 13.99
C LYS A 112 3.14 -7.90 13.63
N LEU A 113 2.39 -8.48 12.70
CA LEU A 113 2.58 -9.87 12.29
C LEU A 113 3.74 -10.07 11.33
N PHE A 114 3.96 -9.12 10.41
CA PHE A 114 4.83 -9.38 9.27
C PHE A 114 5.98 -8.40 9.07
N ALA A 115 5.98 -7.24 9.74
CA ALA A 115 7.03 -6.25 9.54
C ALA A 115 8.23 -6.56 10.42
N LYS A 116 9.42 -6.25 9.91
CA LYS A 116 10.67 -6.48 10.63
C LYS A 116 11.16 -5.24 11.36
N SER A 117 10.91 -4.06 10.77
CA SER A 117 11.41 -2.81 11.31
C SER A 117 10.62 -1.66 10.72
N ILE A 118 10.94 -0.43 11.11
CA ILE A 118 10.32 0.76 10.53
C ILE A 118 10.64 0.83 9.03
N ALA A 119 11.86 0.52 8.65
CA ALA A 119 12.28 0.57 7.24
C ALA A 119 11.71 -0.59 6.44
N ALA A 120 11.68 -1.79 7.01
CA ALA A 120 11.15 -2.99 6.36
C ALA A 120 9.81 -3.32 7.01
N ASN A 121 8.80 -2.50 6.72
CA ASN A 121 7.53 -2.55 7.45
C ASN A 121 6.38 -3.20 6.68
N ALA A 122 6.70 -4.05 5.76
CA ALA A 122 5.82 -5.00 5.06
C ALA A 122 4.89 -4.37 4.03
N VAL A 123 4.16 -3.31 4.36
CA VAL A 123 3.14 -2.77 3.44
C VAL A 123 3.13 -1.25 3.47
N HIS A 124 2.60 -0.69 2.39
CA HIS A 124 2.28 0.72 2.26
C HIS A 124 0.76 0.87 2.32
N GLY A 125 0.27 1.94 2.92
CA GLY A 125 -1.13 2.32 2.85
C GLY A 125 -1.23 3.81 2.60
N SER A 126 -2.21 4.23 1.81
CA SER A 126 -2.43 5.65 1.52
C SER A 126 -2.78 6.39 2.80
N ASP A 127 -2.37 7.66 2.89
CA ASP A 127 -2.62 8.47 4.10
C ASP A 127 -3.80 9.41 3.96
N SER A 128 -4.40 9.51 2.78
CA SER A 128 -5.58 10.34 2.56
C SER A 128 -6.33 9.84 1.33
N ASP A 129 -7.59 10.23 1.21
CA ASP A 129 -8.39 9.88 0.03
C ASP A 129 -7.79 10.46 -1.23
N GLU A 130 -7.27 11.68 -1.17
CA GLU A 130 -6.63 12.32 -2.31
C GLU A 130 -5.40 11.51 -2.74
N ASN A 131 -4.54 11.16 -1.80
CA ASN A 131 -3.35 10.39 -2.13
C ASN A 131 -3.69 8.97 -2.59
N ALA A 132 -4.76 8.39 -2.07
CA ALA A 132 -5.21 7.09 -2.54
C ALA A 132 -5.51 7.12 -4.03
N ASN A 133 -6.19 8.17 -4.50
CA ASN A 133 -6.50 8.30 -5.92
C ASN A 133 -5.25 8.53 -6.76
N ILE A 134 -4.35 9.39 -6.29
CA ILE A 134 -3.09 9.66 -6.99
C ILE A 134 -2.26 8.38 -7.11
N GLU A 135 -2.14 7.64 -6.02
CA GLU A 135 -1.33 6.43 -5.98
C GLU A 135 -1.94 5.32 -6.82
N ALA A 136 -3.26 5.16 -6.75
CA ALA A 136 -3.95 4.17 -7.57
C ALA A 136 -3.77 4.48 -9.06
N ASN A 137 -3.89 5.76 -9.45
CA ASN A 137 -3.73 6.16 -10.84
C ASN A 137 -2.29 6.01 -11.33
N PHE A 138 -1.33 6.05 -10.42
CA PHE A 138 0.07 5.86 -10.79
C PHE A 138 0.31 4.45 -11.34
N PHE A 139 -0.36 3.45 -10.78
CA PHE A 139 -0.13 2.05 -11.11
C PHE A 139 -1.20 1.44 -12.02
N PHE A 140 -2.43 1.97 -12.02
CA PHE A 140 -3.55 1.31 -12.69
C PHE A 140 -4.36 2.26 -13.54
N SER A 141 -4.71 1.81 -14.76
CA SER A 141 -5.69 2.50 -15.59
C SER A 141 -7.09 2.09 -15.14
N GLN A 142 -8.11 2.76 -15.66
CA GLN A 142 -9.49 2.45 -15.31
C GLN A 142 -9.89 1.03 -15.72
N ILE A 143 -9.41 0.56 -16.86
CA ILE A 143 -9.78 -0.76 -17.35
C ILE A 143 -9.12 -1.89 -16.56
N GLU A 144 -8.19 -1.55 -15.66
CA GLU A 144 -7.51 -2.53 -14.82
C GLU A 144 -8.15 -2.67 -13.45
N ARG A 145 -9.28 -1.99 -13.23
CA ARG A 145 -9.97 -2.02 -11.94
C ARG A 145 -11.33 -2.67 -12.09
N PHE A 146 -11.59 -3.67 -11.32
CA PHE A 146 -12.81 -4.43 -11.38
C PHE A 146 -13.53 -4.42 -10.04
#